data_686e9203805303674a912aeb00731805
#
_entry.id   686e9203805303674a912aeb00731805
#
_cell.length_a   1.000
_cell.length_b   1.000
_cell.length_c   1.000
_cell.angle_alpha   90.00
_cell.angle_beta   90.00
_cell.angle_gamma   90.00
#
_symmetry.space_group_name_H-M   'P 1'
#
loop_
_entity.id
_entity.type
_entity.pdbx_description
1 polymer ?
#
loop_
_entity_poly.entity_id
_entity_poly.type
_entity_poly.pdbx_seq_one_letter_code
_entity_poly.pdbx_strand_id
1 'polypeptide(L)'
;RLGCPVAGVGKFIAIGLNYADHAAESGMPPPKEPILFTKAISSIQGPNDPVMLPKGSTKTDWEVELGVVIGSTARHVTQKDALNHVAGYCVVNDLSERAFQLERGGTWDKGKGCDTFGPIGPWLVTRDEVPNPQRLNLWLDVNGKRMQTGNTRTMIFSVAKLVSYVSQF
;
A
#
# COMPACT_ATOMS: atom_id res chain seq x y z
N ARG A 1 2.97 9.66 -21.75
CA ARG A 1 3.27 8.71 -20.69
C ARG A 1 2.92 9.34 -19.34
N LEU A 2 2.15 8.64 -18.50
CA LEU A 2 1.87 9.08 -17.13
C LEU A 2 3.04 8.65 -16.23
N GLY A 3 3.60 9.60 -15.49
CA GLY A 3 4.56 9.33 -14.44
C GLY A 3 3.88 9.07 -13.09
N CYS A 4 4.67 8.89 -12.03
CA CYS A 4 4.16 8.84 -10.66
C CYS A 4 3.47 10.19 -10.32
N PRO A 5 2.24 10.18 -9.78
CA PRO A 5 1.50 11.42 -9.47
C PRO A 5 2.02 12.15 -8.23
N VAL A 6 2.97 11.58 -7.51
CA VAL A 6 3.57 12.15 -6.30
C VAL A 6 5.07 12.25 -6.48
N ALA A 7 5.62 13.45 -6.31
CA ALA A 7 7.06 13.70 -6.36
C ALA A 7 7.64 13.87 -4.95
N GLY A 8 8.97 13.63 -4.83
CA GLY A 8 9.69 13.90 -3.58
C GLY A 8 9.29 13.01 -2.40
N VAL A 9 8.88 11.77 -2.67
CA VAL A 9 8.50 10.82 -1.62
C VAL A 9 9.69 10.53 -0.71
N GLY A 10 9.56 10.88 0.58
CA GLY A 10 10.62 10.65 1.58
C GLY A 10 10.50 9.31 2.30
N LYS A 11 9.29 8.78 2.44
CA LYS A 11 9.01 7.48 3.06
C LYS A 11 7.91 6.76 2.28
N PHE A 12 8.10 5.49 2.01
CA PHE A 12 7.05 4.62 1.46
C PHE A 12 6.77 3.52 2.48
N ILE A 13 5.81 3.79 3.36
CA ILE A 13 5.43 2.92 4.47
C ILE A 13 4.20 2.11 4.04
N ALA A 14 4.24 0.82 4.30
CA ALA A 14 3.16 -0.10 3.98
C ALA A 14 2.64 -0.80 5.25
N ILE A 15 1.38 -1.24 5.19
CA ILE A 15 0.68 -1.90 6.29
C ILE A 15 0.33 -3.32 5.87
N GLY A 16 0.90 -4.30 6.55
CA GLY A 16 0.61 -5.71 6.31
C GLY A 16 -0.70 -6.16 6.97
N LEU A 17 -1.38 -7.12 6.34
CA LEU A 17 -2.54 -7.86 6.87
C LEU A 17 -3.64 -6.95 7.45
N ASN A 18 -4.01 -5.90 6.74
CA ASN A 18 -4.97 -4.92 7.24
C ASN A 18 -6.40 -5.11 6.72
N TYR A 19 -6.72 -6.20 6.06
CA TYR A 19 -8.07 -6.52 5.58
C TYR A 19 -8.57 -7.81 6.23
N ALA A 20 -9.76 -7.78 6.85
CA ALA A 20 -10.30 -8.91 7.59
C ALA A 20 -10.58 -10.13 6.70
N ASP A 21 -11.03 -9.91 5.47
CA ASP A 21 -11.22 -10.94 4.44
C ASP A 21 -9.89 -11.60 4.05
N HIS A 22 -8.84 -10.79 3.80
CA HIS A 22 -7.51 -11.31 3.52
C HIS A 22 -6.90 -12.09 4.70
N ALA A 23 -7.10 -11.62 5.93
CA ALA A 23 -6.65 -12.34 7.12
C ALA A 23 -7.33 -13.73 7.22
N ALA A 24 -8.64 -13.78 6.95
CA ALA A 24 -9.40 -15.03 6.94
C ALA A 24 -8.92 -16.00 5.83
N GLU A 25 -8.69 -15.52 4.61
CA GLU A 25 -8.17 -16.31 3.50
C GLU A 25 -6.77 -16.87 3.79
N SER A 26 -5.93 -16.09 4.48
CA SER A 26 -4.57 -16.49 4.85
C SER A 26 -4.52 -17.38 6.10
N GLY A 27 -5.65 -17.65 6.76
CA GLY A 27 -5.72 -18.39 8.00
C GLY A 27 -5.01 -17.73 9.19
N MET A 28 -4.73 -16.42 9.09
CA MET A 28 -4.03 -15.67 10.12
C MET A 28 -5.01 -14.90 11.01
N PRO A 29 -4.81 -14.87 12.33
CA PRO A 29 -5.62 -14.04 13.20
C PRO A 29 -5.39 -12.55 12.89
N PRO A 30 -6.42 -11.70 13.04
CA PRO A 30 -6.25 -10.26 12.93
C PRO A 30 -5.13 -9.76 13.86
N PRO A 31 -4.20 -8.92 13.37
CA PRO A 31 -3.12 -8.39 14.18
C PRO A 31 -3.66 -7.48 15.28
N LYS A 32 -3.00 -7.47 16.46
CA LYS A 32 -3.39 -6.61 17.59
C LYS A 32 -3.05 -5.14 17.35
N GLU A 33 -2.05 -4.87 16.52
CA GLU A 33 -1.63 -3.54 16.07
C GLU A 33 -1.15 -3.59 14.61
N PRO A 34 -1.10 -2.45 13.90
CA PRO A 34 -0.67 -2.41 12.51
C PRO A 34 0.73 -2.98 12.30
N ILE A 35 0.86 -3.90 11.35
CA ILE A 35 2.16 -4.44 10.95
C ILE A 35 2.78 -3.46 9.94
N LEU A 36 3.85 -2.78 10.35
CA LEU A 36 4.57 -1.84 9.51
C LEU A 36 5.74 -2.51 8.79
N PHE A 37 5.90 -2.18 7.51
CA PHE A 37 7.12 -2.43 6.75
C PHE A 37 7.35 -1.28 5.78
N THR A 38 8.53 -1.23 5.16
CA THR A 38 8.87 -0.20 4.19
C THR A 38 9.07 -0.81 2.81
N LYS A 39 8.64 -0.06 1.79
CA LYS A 39 9.10 -0.29 0.42
C LYS A 39 10.21 0.72 0.13
N ALA A 40 11.27 0.28 -0.51
CA ALA A 40 12.33 1.20 -0.94
C ALA A 40 11.75 2.29 -1.86
N ILE A 41 12.22 3.52 -1.73
CA ILE A 41 11.76 4.62 -2.59
C ILE A 41 12.07 4.34 -4.06
N SER A 42 13.16 3.61 -4.34
CA SER A 42 13.51 3.14 -5.69
C SER A 42 12.49 2.18 -6.31
N SER A 43 11.56 1.63 -5.51
CA SER A 43 10.47 0.81 -6.05
C SER A 43 9.38 1.63 -6.73
N ILE A 44 9.29 2.94 -6.44
CA ILE A 44 8.24 3.82 -6.96
C ILE A 44 8.43 4.05 -8.46
N GLN A 45 7.36 3.88 -9.21
CA GLN A 45 7.30 4.19 -10.64
C GLN A 45 5.89 4.62 -11.07
N GLY A 46 5.79 5.07 -12.32
CA GLY A 46 4.49 5.43 -12.91
C GLY A 46 3.58 4.21 -13.11
N PRO A 47 2.27 4.45 -13.22
CA PRO A 47 1.26 3.36 -13.21
C PRO A 47 1.33 2.43 -14.40
N ASN A 48 1.91 2.89 -15.52
CA ASN A 48 1.98 2.15 -16.78
C ASN A 48 3.41 1.79 -17.19
N ASP A 49 4.35 1.90 -16.25
CA ASP A 49 5.76 1.58 -16.52
C ASP A 49 6.02 0.07 -16.35
N PRO A 50 6.92 -0.51 -17.15
CA PRO A 50 7.27 -1.92 -17.02
C PRO A 50 7.84 -2.23 -15.64
N VAL A 51 7.40 -3.33 -15.05
CA VAL A 51 7.97 -3.86 -13.81
C VAL A 51 9.16 -4.77 -14.15
N MET A 52 10.30 -4.53 -13.52
CA MET A 52 11.49 -5.36 -13.67
C MET A 52 11.49 -6.48 -12.64
N LEU A 53 11.41 -7.72 -13.10
CA LEU A 53 11.55 -8.86 -12.21
C LEU A 53 13.00 -8.97 -11.70
N PRO A 54 13.23 -9.06 -10.39
CA PRO A 54 14.57 -9.20 -9.85
C PRO A 54 15.19 -10.54 -10.24
N LYS A 55 16.51 -10.57 -10.36
CA LYS A 55 17.24 -11.79 -10.69
C LYS A 55 16.94 -12.89 -9.68
N GLY A 56 16.51 -14.05 -10.18
CA GLY A 56 16.14 -15.20 -9.35
C GLY A 56 14.73 -15.11 -8.76
N SER A 57 13.90 -14.18 -9.24
CA SER A 57 12.48 -14.14 -8.91
C SER A 57 11.76 -15.37 -9.45
N THR A 58 10.98 -16.01 -8.58
CA THR A 58 10.17 -17.19 -8.91
C THR A 58 8.74 -17.11 -8.40
N LYS A 59 8.45 -16.14 -7.49
CA LYS A 59 7.16 -16.02 -6.81
C LYS A 59 6.70 -14.56 -6.77
N THR A 60 6.82 -13.83 -7.89
CA THR A 60 6.31 -12.46 -8.01
C THR A 60 4.79 -12.47 -8.02
N ASP A 61 4.19 -11.62 -7.20
CA ASP A 61 2.77 -11.54 -6.94
C ASP A 61 2.32 -10.08 -6.93
N TRP A 62 1.03 -9.84 -7.17
CA TRP A 62 0.38 -8.53 -7.19
C TRP A 62 -0.42 -8.28 -5.91
N GLU A 63 -0.60 -7.03 -5.57
CA GLU A 63 -1.51 -6.58 -4.49
C GLU A 63 -2.08 -5.21 -4.85
N VAL A 64 -3.40 -5.12 -5.13
CA VAL A 64 -4.04 -3.82 -5.25
C VAL A 64 -4.24 -3.20 -3.87
N GLU A 65 -3.77 -1.94 -3.72
CA GLU A 65 -3.79 -1.24 -2.44
C GLU A 65 -4.28 0.20 -2.57
N LEU A 66 -4.79 0.72 -1.45
CA LEU A 66 -5.07 2.15 -1.30
C LEU A 66 -3.81 2.88 -0.87
N GLY A 67 -3.28 3.73 -1.73
CA GLY A 67 -2.25 4.70 -1.38
C GLY A 67 -2.83 5.92 -0.68
N VAL A 68 -2.26 6.28 0.47
CA VAL A 68 -2.60 7.49 1.24
C VAL A 68 -1.43 8.44 1.19
N VAL A 69 -1.60 9.59 0.56
CA VAL A 69 -0.54 10.59 0.40
C VAL A 69 -0.63 11.62 1.53
N ILE A 70 0.43 11.71 2.33
CA ILE A 70 0.54 12.70 3.40
C ILE A 70 1.02 14.03 2.82
N GLY A 71 0.21 15.08 2.98
CA GLY A 71 0.44 16.41 2.41
C GLY A 71 1.02 17.44 3.38
N SER A 72 0.95 17.18 4.67
CA SER A 72 1.55 18.02 5.70
C SER A 72 2.16 17.17 6.80
N THR A 73 3.16 17.72 7.50
CA THR A 73 3.84 17.00 8.59
C THR A 73 2.84 16.45 9.61
N ALA A 74 2.82 15.13 9.78
CA ALA A 74 2.03 14.43 10.79
C ALA A 74 2.98 13.81 11.82
N ARG A 75 3.03 14.37 13.03
CA ARG A 75 3.86 13.88 14.13
C ARG A 75 3.04 13.78 15.40
N HIS A 76 2.92 12.58 15.96
CA HIS A 76 2.11 12.28 17.15
C HIS A 76 0.67 12.81 17.06
N VAL A 77 0.07 12.70 15.86
CA VAL A 77 -1.29 13.21 15.62
C VAL A 77 -2.34 12.27 16.21
N THR A 78 -3.45 12.85 16.70
CA THR A 78 -4.58 12.05 17.18
C THR A 78 -5.31 11.40 16.01
N GLN A 79 -6.02 10.31 16.26
CA GLN A 79 -6.84 9.68 15.22
C GLN A 79 -7.93 10.64 14.69
N LYS A 80 -8.44 11.54 15.54
CA LYS A 80 -9.43 12.57 15.17
C LYS A 80 -8.88 13.54 14.13
N ASP A 81 -7.61 13.91 14.25
CA ASP A 81 -6.97 14.91 13.40
C ASP A 81 -6.20 14.31 12.21
N ALA A 82 -6.01 12.99 12.22
CA ALA A 82 -5.14 12.28 11.29
C ALA A 82 -5.45 12.60 9.80
N LEU A 83 -6.73 12.59 9.42
CA LEU A 83 -7.11 12.85 8.03
C LEU A 83 -6.86 14.30 7.58
N ASN A 84 -6.64 15.25 8.51
CA ASN A 84 -6.28 16.63 8.16
C ASN A 84 -4.89 16.72 7.52
N HIS A 85 -4.05 15.73 7.72
CA HIS A 85 -2.71 15.64 7.15
C HIS A 85 -2.65 14.94 5.80
N VAL A 86 -3.76 14.36 5.34
CA VAL A 86 -3.85 13.66 4.06
C VAL A 86 -4.07 14.66 2.92
N ALA A 87 -3.22 14.63 1.91
CA ALA A 87 -3.39 15.37 0.66
C ALA A 87 -4.42 14.69 -0.25
N GLY A 88 -4.38 13.38 -0.32
CA GLY A 88 -5.26 12.60 -1.20
C GLY A 88 -4.91 11.12 -1.24
N TYR A 89 -5.48 10.45 -2.21
CA TYR A 89 -5.43 9.01 -2.38
C TYR A 89 -5.06 8.64 -3.81
N CYS A 90 -4.44 7.49 -3.97
CA CYS A 90 -4.13 6.91 -5.27
C CYS A 90 -4.20 5.38 -5.19
N VAL A 91 -4.12 4.72 -6.34
CA VAL A 91 -3.94 3.27 -6.38
C VAL A 91 -2.45 2.94 -6.31
N VAL A 92 -2.12 1.91 -5.57
CA VAL A 92 -0.77 1.33 -5.51
C VAL A 92 -0.88 -0.14 -5.88
N ASN A 93 0.10 -0.64 -6.61
CA ASN A 93 0.33 -2.08 -6.72
C ASN A 93 1.52 -2.44 -5.83
N ASP A 94 1.24 -3.06 -4.67
CA ASP A 94 2.27 -3.52 -3.74
C ASP A 94 2.87 -4.85 -4.22
N LEU A 95 3.56 -4.80 -5.36
CA LEU A 95 4.22 -5.98 -5.92
C LEU A 95 5.18 -6.60 -4.92
N SER A 96 5.17 -7.92 -4.87
CA SER A 96 5.86 -8.71 -3.87
C SER A 96 6.57 -9.91 -4.53
N GLU A 97 7.86 -10.09 -4.25
CA GLU A 97 8.52 -11.37 -4.52
C GLU A 97 8.42 -12.21 -3.25
N ARG A 98 7.47 -13.15 -3.24
CA ARG A 98 7.11 -13.91 -2.03
C ARG A 98 8.24 -14.75 -1.47
N ALA A 99 9.09 -15.33 -2.33
CA ALA A 99 10.25 -16.10 -1.85
C ALA A 99 11.24 -15.17 -1.12
N PHE A 100 11.48 -13.95 -1.62
CA PHE A 100 12.36 -13.00 -0.95
C PHE A 100 11.75 -12.47 0.34
N GLN A 101 10.43 -12.24 0.35
CA GLN A 101 9.69 -11.76 1.51
C GLN A 101 9.68 -12.77 2.66
N LEU A 102 9.39 -14.05 2.37
CA LEU A 102 9.01 -15.02 3.40
C LEU A 102 10.08 -16.10 3.65
N GLU A 103 10.90 -16.44 2.65
CA GLU A 103 11.80 -17.58 2.69
C GLU A 103 13.28 -17.18 2.91
N ARG A 104 13.57 -15.88 3.07
CA ARG A 104 14.94 -15.36 3.14
C ARG A 104 15.19 -14.54 4.41
N GLY A 105 14.96 -15.13 5.58
CA GLY A 105 15.29 -14.55 6.88
C GLY A 105 14.23 -13.58 7.46
N GLY A 106 13.00 -13.61 6.98
CA GLY A 106 11.83 -12.99 7.62
C GLY A 106 11.71 -11.47 7.51
N THR A 107 12.60 -10.77 6.80
CA THR A 107 12.49 -9.33 6.53
C THR A 107 11.72 -9.10 5.25
N TRP A 108 10.52 -8.54 5.34
CA TRP A 108 9.61 -8.35 4.21
C TRP A 108 10.16 -7.39 3.15
N ASP A 109 10.94 -6.40 3.56
CA ASP A 109 11.52 -5.39 2.66
C ASP A 109 12.26 -5.99 1.46
N LYS A 110 12.89 -7.16 1.62
CA LYS A 110 13.59 -7.87 0.52
C LYS A 110 12.69 -8.23 -0.65
N GLY A 111 11.43 -8.60 -0.37
CA GLY A 111 10.47 -8.96 -1.39
C GLY A 111 9.54 -7.82 -1.80
N LYS A 112 9.42 -6.80 -0.94
CA LYS A 112 8.53 -5.66 -1.11
C LYS A 112 9.23 -4.43 -1.70
N GLY A 113 10.56 -4.31 -1.54
CA GLY A 113 11.36 -3.15 -1.92
C GLY A 113 12.18 -3.32 -3.20
N CYS A 114 11.95 -4.34 -4.01
CA CYS A 114 12.63 -4.47 -5.30
C CYS A 114 12.34 -3.26 -6.19
N ASP A 115 13.32 -2.86 -7.01
CA ASP A 115 13.16 -1.74 -7.94
C ASP A 115 11.93 -1.95 -8.82
N THR A 116 11.15 -0.89 -9.03
CA THR A 116 9.90 -0.88 -9.80
C THR A 116 8.70 -1.63 -9.19
N PHE A 117 8.82 -2.20 -7.99
CA PHE A 117 7.76 -2.98 -7.34
C PHE A 117 6.69 -2.14 -6.63
N GLY A 118 6.66 -0.84 -6.86
CA GLY A 118 5.67 0.09 -6.32
C GLY A 118 5.08 1.03 -7.37
N PRO A 119 4.39 0.52 -8.42
CA PRO A 119 3.66 1.39 -9.33
C PRO A 119 2.57 2.17 -8.59
N ILE A 120 2.52 3.48 -8.80
CA ILE A 120 1.56 4.40 -8.17
C ILE A 120 0.83 5.19 -9.24
N GLY A 121 -0.46 5.32 -9.10
CA GLY A 121 -1.28 6.18 -9.96
C GLY A 121 -2.71 5.67 -10.15
N PRO A 122 -3.36 6.02 -11.28
CA PRO A 122 -2.84 6.85 -12.39
C PRO A 122 -2.72 8.33 -12.02
N TRP A 123 -3.46 8.82 -11.03
CA TRP A 123 -3.43 10.19 -10.51
C TRP A 123 -3.66 10.22 -9.01
N LEU A 124 -3.40 11.36 -8.40
CA LEU A 124 -3.77 11.68 -7.04
C LEU A 124 -5.19 12.25 -7.03
N VAL A 125 -6.09 11.61 -6.29
CA VAL A 125 -7.42 12.14 -6.01
C VAL A 125 -7.37 12.88 -4.67
N THR A 126 -7.72 14.16 -4.65
CA THR A 126 -7.62 14.98 -3.45
C THR A 126 -8.61 14.54 -2.37
N ARG A 127 -8.27 14.80 -1.12
CA ARG A 127 -9.05 14.33 0.04
C ARG A 127 -10.52 14.75 0.01
N ASP A 128 -10.82 15.94 -0.49
CA ASP A 128 -12.18 16.49 -0.58
C ASP A 128 -13.05 15.73 -1.58
N GLU A 129 -12.46 15.10 -2.60
CA GLU A 129 -13.16 14.24 -3.55
C GLU A 129 -13.41 12.81 -3.00
N VAL A 130 -12.78 12.45 -1.89
CA VAL A 130 -12.95 11.15 -1.22
C VAL A 130 -13.47 11.37 0.21
N PRO A 131 -14.77 11.64 0.39
CA PRO A 131 -15.33 11.99 1.70
C PRO A 131 -15.22 10.85 2.72
N ASN A 132 -15.13 9.61 2.27
CA ASN A 132 -14.96 8.46 3.16
C ASN A 132 -14.01 7.40 2.58
N PRO A 133 -12.74 7.39 2.98
CA PRO A 133 -11.75 6.42 2.50
C PRO A 133 -12.04 4.98 2.96
N GLN A 134 -13.00 4.75 3.87
CA GLN A 134 -13.43 3.43 4.31
C GLN A 134 -14.60 2.86 3.47
N ARG A 135 -14.89 3.41 2.29
CA ARG A 135 -15.96 2.93 1.40
C ARG A 135 -15.52 2.90 -0.07
N LEU A 136 -14.30 2.48 -0.32
CA LEU A 136 -13.73 2.38 -1.66
C LEU A 136 -13.68 0.92 -2.10
N ASN A 137 -14.11 0.65 -3.33
CA ASN A 137 -13.92 -0.65 -3.96
C ASN A 137 -12.50 -0.74 -4.49
N LEU A 138 -11.91 -1.91 -4.34
CA LEU A 138 -10.58 -2.26 -4.86
C LEU A 138 -10.72 -3.50 -5.73
N TRP A 139 -10.09 -3.49 -6.89
CA TRP A 139 -10.01 -4.69 -7.73
C TRP A 139 -8.74 -4.68 -8.58
N LEU A 140 -8.35 -5.87 -8.99
CA LEU A 140 -7.20 -6.09 -9.85
C LEU A 140 -7.52 -7.19 -10.86
N ASP A 141 -7.22 -6.92 -12.12
CA ASP A 141 -7.33 -7.86 -13.21
C ASP A 141 -5.93 -8.19 -13.76
N VAL A 142 -5.70 -9.45 -14.09
CA VAL A 142 -4.49 -9.90 -14.79
C VAL A 142 -4.92 -10.58 -16.09
N ASN A 143 -4.45 -10.07 -17.22
CA ASN A 143 -4.80 -10.55 -18.56
C ASN A 143 -6.33 -10.66 -18.77
N GLY A 144 -7.07 -9.67 -18.29
CA GLY A 144 -8.53 -9.61 -18.40
C GLY A 144 -9.30 -10.51 -17.43
N LYS A 145 -8.62 -11.22 -16.53
CA LYS A 145 -9.25 -12.03 -15.50
C LYS A 145 -9.19 -11.33 -14.15
N ARG A 146 -10.32 -11.23 -13.44
CA ARG A 146 -10.41 -10.71 -12.09
C ARG A 146 -9.64 -11.59 -11.12
N MET A 147 -8.62 -11.03 -10.46
CA MET A 147 -7.75 -11.72 -9.51
C MET A 147 -7.93 -11.24 -8.08
N GLN A 148 -8.26 -9.95 -7.87
CA GLN A 148 -8.59 -9.44 -6.54
C GLN A 148 -9.88 -8.61 -6.59
N THR A 149 -10.67 -8.69 -5.53
CA THR A 149 -11.85 -7.87 -5.26
C THR A 149 -11.93 -7.63 -3.77
N GLY A 150 -12.00 -6.37 -3.36
CA GLY A 150 -12.04 -5.98 -1.96
C GLY A 150 -12.75 -4.64 -1.77
N ASN A 151 -12.85 -4.23 -0.52
CA ASN A 151 -13.40 -2.92 -0.16
C ASN A 151 -12.73 -2.43 1.13
N THR A 152 -12.39 -1.15 1.20
CA THR A 152 -11.74 -0.56 2.37
C THR A 152 -12.58 -0.60 3.65
N ARG A 153 -13.87 -0.92 3.55
CA ARG A 153 -14.72 -1.16 4.74
C ARG A 153 -14.30 -2.37 5.56
N THR A 154 -13.56 -3.32 4.96
CA THR A 154 -13.06 -4.53 5.64
C THR A 154 -11.69 -4.32 6.27
N MET A 155 -11.14 -3.10 6.21
CA MET A 155 -9.92 -2.75 6.93
C MET A 155 -10.07 -3.03 8.43
N ILE A 156 -9.07 -3.70 9.02
CA ILE A 156 -8.96 -3.97 10.46
C ILE A 156 -8.67 -2.65 11.20
N PHE A 157 -7.73 -1.88 10.67
CA PHE A 157 -7.41 -0.53 11.15
C PHE A 157 -7.79 0.50 10.09
N SER A 158 -8.62 1.48 10.46
CA SER A 158 -9.04 2.54 9.53
C SER A 158 -7.87 3.44 9.09
N VAL A 159 -8.02 4.13 7.96
CA VAL A 159 -7.01 5.10 7.48
C VAL A 159 -6.64 6.11 8.56
N ALA A 160 -7.61 6.66 9.29
CA ALA A 160 -7.34 7.61 10.37
C ALA A 160 -6.50 6.97 11.51
N LYS A 161 -6.79 5.72 11.87
CA LYS A 161 -6.01 4.97 12.86
C LYS A 161 -4.59 4.74 12.39
N LEU A 162 -4.43 4.35 11.11
CA LEU A 162 -3.11 4.10 10.53
C LEU A 162 -2.25 5.35 10.45
N VAL A 163 -2.79 6.48 9.98
CA VAL A 163 -2.06 7.75 9.93
C VAL A 163 -1.64 8.19 11.34
N SER A 164 -2.54 8.11 12.32
CA SER A 164 -2.23 8.40 13.72
C SER A 164 -1.13 7.49 14.27
N TYR A 165 -1.22 6.19 13.99
CA TYR A 165 -0.23 5.19 14.46
C TYR A 165 1.14 5.41 13.83
N VAL A 166 1.21 5.55 12.51
CA VAL A 166 2.48 5.78 11.78
C VAL A 166 3.13 7.10 12.18
N SER A 167 2.36 8.11 12.56
CA SER A 167 2.88 9.43 12.95
C SER A 167 3.72 9.42 14.24
N GLN A 168 3.81 8.28 14.92
CA GLN A 168 4.61 8.10 16.13
C GLN A 168 6.08 7.78 15.84
N PHE A 169 6.41 7.38 14.59
CA PHE A 169 7.73 6.84 14.21
C PHE A 169 8.52 7.72 13.22
#